data_3536c61d9677790a87528e36bb0566e5
#
_entry.id   3536c61d9677790a87528e36bb0566e5
#
_cell.length_a   1.000
_cell.length_b   1.000
_cell.length_c   1.000
_cell.angle_alpha   90.00
_cell.angle_beta   90.00
_cell.angle_gamma   90.00
#
_symmetry.space_group_name_H-M   'P 1'
#
loop_
_entity.id
_entity.type
_entity.pdbx_description
1 polymer ?
#
loop_
_entity_poly.entity_id
_entity_poly.type
_entity_poly.pdbx_seq_one_letter_code
_entity_poly.pdbx_strand_id
1 'polypeptide(L)'
;MPHPQPHPLGRRIHVMGNSASGKSSLGAALAERLAVPFVELDALNWLPGWVGLNATDPDAFEQRIREATAGDAWVVAGSYSRFSQNTFWDRLDTLVWLDLPMPQLVWRMLCRSWRRWRRQELLWGTNVEPFWPQLMFWRGEESLLWWIVTQHERKRRTMLAWMLEPRWSHIRFIRLTTSKEITRFQQALPGAAPSAT
;
A
#
# COMPACT_ATOMS: atom_id res chain seq x y z
N MET A 1 -29.26 19.44 -11.64
CA MET A 1 -28.48 18.21 -11.51
C MET A 1 -27.94 18.16 -10.10
N PRO A 2 -28.17 17.13 -9.29
CA PRO A 2 -27.59 17.06 -7.96
C PRO A 2 -26.07 16.94 -8.10
N HIS A 3 -25.32 17.86 -7.49
CA HIS A 3 -23.89 17.73 -7.33
C HIS A 3 -23.62 16.40 -6.61
N PRO A 4 -22.72 15.52 -7.12
CA PRO A 4 -22.36 14.33 -6.40
C PRO A 4 -21.80 14.75 -5.04
N GLN A 5 -22.46 14.30 -3.96
CA GLN A 5 -21.98 14.54 -2.60
C GLN A 5 -20.53 14.00 -2.52
N PRO A 6 -19.58 14.78 -2.02
CA PRO A 6 -18.20 14.33 -1.95
C PRO A 6 -18.15 13.05 -1.11
N HIS A 7 -17.59 11.98 -1.67
CA HIS A 7 -17.42 10.71 -0.96
C HIS A 7 -16.63 10.97 0.34
N PRO A 8 -17.03 10.40 1.49
CA PRO A 8 -16.40 10.68 2.78
C PRO A 8 -14.89 10.38 2.82
N LEU A 9 -14.39 9.61 1.86
CA LEU A 9 -12.95 9.29 1.70
C LEU A 9 -12.22 10.18 0.69
N GLY A 10 -12.93 11.06 -0.04
CA GLY A 10 -12.33 11.71 -1.20
C GLY A 10 -12.11 10.74 -2.37
N ARG A 11 -11.29 11.13 -3.33
CA ARG A 11 -11.04 10.35 -4.55
C ARG A 11 -9.57 9.97 -4.75
N ARG A 12 -8.65 10.57 -3.97
CA ARG A 12 -7.20 10.31 -4.00
C ARG A 12 -6.83 9.67 -2.67
N ILE A 13 -6.66 8.35 -2.69
CA ILE A 13 -6.51 7.52 -1.49
C ILE A 13 -5.17 6.80 -1.51
N HIS A 14 -4.43 6.86 -0.40
CA HIS A 14 -3.20 6.09 -0.20
C HIS A 14 -3.38 5.04 0.88
N VAL A 15 -3.18 3.77 0.56
CA VAL A 15 -3.22 2.65 1.51
C VAL A 15 -1.80 2.28 1.90
N MET A 16 -1.44 2.53 3.15
CA MET A 16 -0.13 2.22 3.72
C MET A 16 -0.22 1.12 4.79
N GLY A 17 0.91 0.49 5.03
CA GLY A 17 1.04 -0.54 6.06
C GLY A 17 2.28 -1.39 5.86
N ASN A 18 2.65 -2.17 6.84
CA ASN A 18 3.83 -3.04 6.76
C ASN A 18 3.63 -4.15 5.72
N SER A 19 4.68 -4.88 5.40
CA SER A 19 4.57 -6.06 4.53
C SER A 19 3.53 -7.04 5.09
N ALA A 20 2.79 -7.71 4.23
CA ALA A 20 1.70 -8.63 4.58
C ALA A 20 0.50 -8.02 5.34
N SER A 21 0.40 -6.69 5.49
CA SER A 21 -0.76 -6.04 6.12
C SER A 21 -2.06 -6.16 5.31
N GLY A 22 -1.98 -6.41 4.00
CA GLY A 22 -3.12 -6.48 3.09
C GLY A 22 -3.40 -5.17 2.35
N LYS A 23 -2.44 -4.24 2.31
CA LYS A 23 -2.58 -2.93 1.64
C LYS A 23 -2.99 -3.04 0.16
N SER A 24 -2.36 -3.94 -0.60
CA SER A 24 -2.69 -4.13 -2.02
C SER A 24 -4.11 -4.67 -2.21
N SER A 25 -4.54 -5.65 -1.39
CA SER A 25 -5.90 -6.20 -1.44
C SER A 25 -6.95 -5.16 -1.06
N LEU A 26 -6.70 -4.35 -0.01
CA LEU A 26 -7.60 -3.28 0.37
C LEU A 26 -7.63 -2.18 -0.69
N GLY A 27 -6.45 -1.79 -1.22
CA GLY A 27 -6.34 -0.77 -2.27
C GLY A 27 -7.10 -1.16 -3.54
N ALA A 28 -6.93 -2.38 -4.02
CA ALA A 28 -7.66 -2.89 -5.17
C ALA A 28 -9.19 -2.90 -4.95
N ALA A 29 -9.66 -3.36 -3.78
CA ALA A 29 -11.08 -3.36 -3.43
C ALA A 29 -11.66 -1.93 -3.32
N LEU A 30 -10.88 -0.97 -2.81
CA LEU A 30 -11.25 0.44 -2.78
C LEU A 30 -11.37 1.02 -4.20
N ALA A 31 -10.37 0.78 -5.04
CA ALA A 31 -10.33 1.27 -6.40
C ALA A 31 -11.51 0.75 -7.24
N GLU A 32 -11.82 -0.55 -7.12
CA GLU A 32 -12.97 -1.17 -7.75
C GLU A 32 -14.28 -0.52 -7.33
N ARG A 33 -14.50 -0.35 -6.02
CA ARG A 33 -15.74 0.23 -5.48
C ARG A 33 -15.92 1.71 -5.83
N LEU A 34 -14.83 2.45 -5.92
CA LEU A 34 -14.85 3.86 -6.27
C LEU A 34 -14.81 4.11 -7.79
N ALA A 35 -14.65 3.04 -8.58
CA ALA A 35 -14.45 3.09 -10.02
C ALA A 35 -13.31 4.06 -10.42
N VAL A 36 -12.16 3.92 -9.76
CA VAL A 36 -10.94 4.72 -9.99
C VAL A 36 -9.73 3.82 -10.26
N PRO A 37 -8.69 4.32 -10.93
CA PRO A 37 -7.46 3.56 -11.15
C PRO A 37 -6.83 3.07 -9.85
N PHE A 38 -6.33 1.82 -9.87
CA PHE A 38 -5.49 1.24 -8.81
C PHE A 38 -4.02 1.30 -9.19
N VAL A 39 -3.19 1.83 -8.31
CA VAL A 39 -1.74 1.95 -8.49
C VAL A 39 -1.04 1.18 -7.37
N GLU A 40 -0.28 0.15 -7.74
CA GLU A 40 0.57 -0.58 -6.80
C GLU A 40 2.02 -0.12 -6.93
N LEU A 41 2.56 0.54 -5.90
CA LEU A 41 3.93 1.09 -5.95
C LEU A 41 5.00 0.00 -6.09
N ASP A 42 4.75 -1.19 -5.56
CA ASP A 42 5.65 -2.33 -5.74
C ASP A 42 5.75 -2.73 -7.23
N ALA A 43 4.65 -2.68 -7.98
CA ALA A 43 4.63 -2.96 -9.41
C ALA A 43 5.39 -1.90 -10.23
N LEU A 44 5.38 -0.65 -9.79
CA LEU A 44 6.14 0.42 -10.44
C LEU A 44 7.64 0.36 -10.11
N ASN A 45 7.99 -0.18 -8.94
CA ASN A 45 9.36 -0.25 -8.44
C ASN A 45 10.16 -1.43 -8.97
N TRP A 46 9.56 -2.63 -8.98
CA TRP A 46 10.29 -3.86 -9.24
C TRP A 46 10.36 -4.19 -10.73
N LEU A 47 11.58 -4.19 -11.27
CA LEU A 47 11.92 -4.68 -12.61
C LEU A 47 12.21 -6.20 -12.57
N PRO A 48 12.34 -6.87 -13.74
CA PRO A 48 12.79 -8.25 -13.81
C PRO A 48 14.08 -8.49 -13.01
N GLY A 49 14.17 -9.63 -12.33
CA GLY A 49 15.32 -9.97 -11.50
C GLY A 49 15.39 -9.23 -10.15
N TRP A 50 14.27 -8.72 -9.65
CA TRP A 50 14.18 -8.00 -8.37
C TRP A 50 15.02 -6.71 -8.32
N VAL A 51 15.24 -6.07 -9.46
CA VAL A 51 15.90 -4.77 -9.52
C VAL A 51 14.92 -3.68 -9.09
N GLY A 52 15.21 -3.01 -7.97
CA GLY A 52 14.36 -1.95 -7.41
C GLY A 52 14.74 -0.57 -7.91
N LEU A 53 13.87 0.10 -8.65
CA LEU A 53 14.10 1.47 -9.15
C LEU A 53 14.31 2.47 -8.01
N ASN A 54 13.68 2.27 -6.85
CA ASN A 54 13.87 3.14 -5.68
C ASN A 54 15.32 3.25 -5.22
N ALA A 55 16.18 2.29 -5.57
CA ALA A 55 17.59 2.26 -5.25
C ALA A 55 18.49 2.50 -6.46
N THR A 56 18.10 2.01 -7.66
CA THR A 56 18.94 2.07 -8.87
C THR A 56 18.68 3.31 -9.71
N ASP A 57 17.44 3.78 -9.76
CA ASP A 57 17.02 4.97 -10.52
C ASP A 57 15.82 5.64 -9.83
N PRO A 58 16.07 6.38 -8.73
CA PRO A 58 15.02 7.05 -7.96
C PRO A 58 14.17 8.03 -8.78
N ASP A 59 14.78 8.72 -9.75
CA ASP A 59 14.10 9.72 -10.58
C ASP A 59 13.11 9.04 -11.53
N ALA A 60 13.51 7.95 -12.16
CA ALA A 60 12.60 7.14 -12.97
C ALA A 60 11.45 6.56 -12.12
N PHE A 61 11.69 6.18 -10.87
CA PHE A 61 10.63 5.71 -9.98
C PHE A 61 9.64 6.83 -9.64
N GLU A 62 10.13 8.04 -9.29
CA GLU A 62 9.27 9.20 -9.05
C GLU A 62 8.45 9.57 -10.29
N GLN A 63 9.06 9.54 -11.47
CA GLN A 63 8.37 9.83 -12.72
C GLN A 63 7.22 8.86 -12.98
N ARG A 64 7.44 7.55 -12.81
CA ARG A 64 6.38 6.54 -12.93
C ARG A 64 5.24 6.77 -11.96
N ILE A 65 5.54 7.15 -10.71
CA ILE A 65 4.51 7.46 -9.71
C ILE A 65 3.72 8.70 -10.14
N ARG A 66 4.37 9.76 -10.60
CA ARG A 66 3.71 10.99 -11.07
C ARG A 66 2.77 10.71 -12.24
N GLU A 67 3.22 9.92 -13.20
CA GLU A 67 2.41 9.51 -14.35
C GLU A 67 1.20 8.68 -13.92
N ALA A 68 1.40 7.67 -13.07
CA ALA A 68 0.33 6.81 -12.58
C ALA A 68 -0.70 7.55 -11.70
N THR A 69 -0.29 8.66 -11.07
CA THR A 69 -1.14 9.49 -10.20
C THR A 69 -1.51 10.85 -10.82
N ALA A 70 -1.32 11.05 -12.12
CA ALA A 70 -1.60 12.32 -12.79
C ALA A 70 -3.07 12.73 -12.77
N GLY A 71 -3.98 11.74 -12.78
CA GLY A 71 -5.43 11.97 -12.77
C GLY A 71 -5.96 12.55 -11.47
N ASP A 72 -7.26 12.91 -11.49
CA ASP A 72 -7.95 13.52 -10.34
C ASP A 72 -8.48 12.50 -9.32
N ALA A 73 -8.39 11.20 -9.64
CA ALA A 73 -8.89 10.14 -8.79
C ALA A 73 -8.03 8.89 -8.95
N TRP A 74 -7.65 8.27 -7.84
CA TRP A 74 -6.85 7.05 -7.81
C TRP A 74 -6.78 6.46 -6.40
N VAL A 75 -6.46 5.18 -6.32
CA VAL A 75 -6.06 4.50 -5.08
C VAL A 75 -4.66 3.97 -5.25
N VAL A 76 -3.74 4.41 -4.41
CA VAL A 76 -2.35 3.95 -4.38
C VAL A 76 -2.15 2.99 -3.21
N ALA A 77 -1.45 1.88 -3.42
CA ALA A 77 -1.00 0.99 -2.35
C ALA A 77 0.53 0.85 -2.35
N GLY A 78 1.15 1.01 -1.18
CA GLY A 78 2.59 0.87 -1.03
C GLY A 78 3.13 1.64 0.16
N SER A 79 4.41 1.43 0.50
CA SER A 79 5.04 2.05 1.67
C SER A 79 6.34 2.79 1.34
N TYR A 80 6.48 3.31 0.14
CA TYR A 80 7.61 4.14 -0.31
C TYR A 80 7.38 5.60 0.09
N SER A 81 7.38 5.88 1.40
CA SER A 81 6.91 7.14 1.97
C SER A 81 7.62 8.38 1.43
N ARG A 82 8.97 8.34 1.27
CA ARG A 82 9.72 9.45 0.68
C ARG A 82 9.19 9.80 -0.72
N PHE A 83 9.07 8.79 -1.58
CA PHE A 83 8.59 8.96 -2.95
C PHE A 83 7.13 9.41 -3.01
N SER A 84 6.29 8.85 -2.16
CA SER A 84 4.87 9.23 -2.06
C SER A 84 4.69 10.69 -1.63
N GLN A 85 5.46 11.15 -0.65
CA GLN A 85 5.45 12.54 -0.18
C GLN A 85 5.92 13.52 -1.27
N ASN A 86 6.96 13.15 -2.03
CA ASN A 86 7.51 13.98 -3.09
C ASN A 86 6.61 14.08 -4.34
N THR A 87 5.67 13.12 -4.51
CA THR A 87 4.92 13.00 -5.77
C THR A 87 3.45 13.36 -5.65
N PHE A 88 2.72 12.86 -4.65
CA PHE A 88 1.27 13.02 -4.62
C PHE A 88 0.65 13.38 -3.26
N TRP A 89 1.41 13.39 -2.14
CA TRP A 89 0.81 13.67 -0.83
C TRP A 89 0.23 15.08 -0.70
N ASP A 90 0.76 16.07 -1.41
CA ASP A 90 0.20 17.43 -1.43
C ASP A 90 -1.22 17.47 -2.04
N ARG A 91 -1.62 16.44 -2.80
CA ARG A 91 -2.95 16.30 -3.39
C ARG A 91 -3.79 15.18 -2.76
N LEU A 92 -3.27 14.50 -1.73
CA LEU A 92 -3.90 13.33 -1.13
C LEU A 92 -5.12 13.74 -0.29
N ASP A 93 -6.26 13.06 -0.49
CA ASP A 93 -7.45 13.29 0.31
C ASP A 93 -7.48 12.42 1.58
N THR A 94 -7.13 11.13 1.44
CA THR A 94 -7.19 10.17 2.54
C THR A 94 -5.99 9.22 2.54
N LEU A 95 -5.42 9.00 3.73
CA LEU A 95 -4.45 7.96 3.98
C LEU A 95 -5.06 6.90 4.90
N VAL A 96 -5.17 5.67 4.39
CA VAL A 96 -5.62 4.50 5.17
C VAL A 96 -4.40 3.73 5.63
N TRP A 97 -4.17 3.70 6.95
CA TRP A 97 -3.04 3.05 7.55
C TRP A 97 -3.42 1.72 8.21
N LEU A 98 -2.85 0.61 7.70
CA LEU A 98 -3.01 -0.73 8.27
C LEU A 98 -1.94 -0.96 9.33
N ASP A 99 -2.27 -0.65 10.60
CA ASP A 99 -1.39 -0.79 11.78
C ASP A 99 -1.66 -2.11 12.51
N LEU A 100 -1.44 -3.23 11.83
CA LEU A 100 -1.67 -4.55 12.42
C LEU A 100 -0.54 -4.96 13.38
N PRO A 101 -0.85 -5.76 14.43
CA PRO A 101 0.15 -6.29 15.34
C PRO A 101 1.22 -7.13 14.63
N MET A 102 2.48 -6.98 15.05
CA MET A 102 3.62 -7.68 14.45
C MET A 102 3.44 -9.21 14.35
N PRO A 103 2.95 -9.94 15.38
CA PRO A 103 2.75 -11.39 15.25
C PRO A 103 1.79 -11.75 14.13
N GLN A 104 0.75 -10.95 13.90
CA GLN A 104 -0.21 -11.16 12.81
C GLN A 104 0.43 -10.92 11.44
N LEU A 105 1.29 -9.91 11.33
CA LEU A 105 2.04 -9.62 10.10
C LEU A 105 2.99 -10.75 9.75
N VAL A 106 3.74 -11.26 10.74
CA VAL A 106 4.63 -12.40 10.57
C VAL A 106 3.86 -13.64 10.10
N TRP A 107 2.78 -13.98 10.78
CA TRP A 107 1.94 -15.12 10.39
C TRP A 107 1.40 -14.99 8.95
N ARG A 108 0.85 -13.85 8.61
CA ARG A 108 0.36 -13.57 7.24
C ARG A 108 1.47 -13.64 6.20
N MET A 109 2.67 -13.13 6.54
CA MET A 109 3.82 -13.21 5.67
C MET A 109 4.20 -14.67 5.40
N LEU A 110 4.32 -15.50 6.44
CA LEU A 110 4.65 -16.92 6.30
C LEU A 110 3.64 -17.66 5.41
N CYS A 111 2.34 -17.48 5.68
CA CYS A 111 1.28 -18.11 4.89
C CYS A 111 1.29 -17.65 3.42
N ARG A 112 1.52 -16.35 3.18
CA ARG A 112 1.57 -15.77 1.84
C ARG A 112 2.78 -16.27 1.07
N SER A 113 3.98 -16.18 1.66
CA SER A 113 5.23 -16.58 1.00
C SER A 113 5.26 -18.08 0.72
N TRP A 114 4.73 -18.91 1.65
CA TRP A 114 4.55 -20.34 1.40
C TRP A 114 3.63 -20.63 0.22
N ARG A 115 2.46 -19.98 0.16
CA ARG A 115 1.51 -20.14 -0.93
C ARG A 115 2.10 -19.73 -2.28
N ARG A 116 2.76 -18.57 -2.33
CA ARG A 116 3.40 -18.03 -3.53
C ARG A 116 4.50 -18.94 -4.04
N TRP A 117 5.37 -19.38 -3.15
CA TRP A 117 6.44 -20.32 -3.48
C TRP A 117 5.89 -21.64 -4.02
N ARG A 118 4.88 -22.24 -3.33
CA ARG A 118 4.28 -23.51 -3.77
C ARG A 118 3.59 -23.40 -5.14
N ARG A 119 2.99 -22.25 -5.45
CA ARG A 119 2.29 -22.00 -6.71
C ARG A 119 3.18 -21.42 -7.80
N GLN A 120 4.45 -21.14 -7.51
CA GLN A 120 5.36 -20.41 -8.41
C GLN A 120 4.73 -19.14 -8.99
N GLU A 121 4.03 -18.38 -8.11
CA GLU A 121 3.28 -17.20 -8.49
C GLU A 121 4.20 -16.12 -9.03
N LEU A 122 3.98 -15.71 -10.28
CA LEU A 122 4.69 -14.60 -10.90
C LEU A 122 4.15 -13.27 -10.34
N LEU A 123 5.01 -12.53 -9.68
CA LEU A 123 4.70 -11.19 -9.21
C LEU A 123 5.01 -10.18 -10.32
N TRP A 124 4.03 -9.32 -10.59
CA TRP A 124 4.10 -8.30 -11.66
C TRP A 124 4.55 -8.85 -13.01
N GLY A 125 4.26 -10.14 -13.26
CA GLY A 125 4.57 -10.83 -14.51
C GLY A 125 6.03 -11.25 -14.70
N THR A 126 6.93 -10.95 -13.77
CA THR A 126 8.38 -11.12 -13.98
C THR A 126 9.14 -11.80 -12.85
N ASN A 127 8.69 -11.68 -11.61
CA ASN A 127 9.47 -12.12 -10.45
C ASN A 127 8.78 -13.26 -9.69
N VAL A 128 9.54 -14.24 -9.23
CA VAL A 128 9.08 -15.30 -8.33
C VAL A 128 9.63 -15.03 -6.92
N GLU A 129 8.77 -15.06 -5.90
CA GLU A 129 9.18 -14.86 -4.51
C GLU A 129 9.85 -16.11 -3.95
N PRO A 130 11.17 -16.08 -3.60
CA PRO A 130 11.84 -17.22 -2.98
C PRO A 130 11.39 -17.35 -1.52
N PHE A 131 10.95 -18.55 -1.10
CA PHE A 131 10.45 -18.76 0.26
C PHE A 131 11.56 -18.73 1.33
N TRP A 132 12.61 -19.53 1.18
CA TRP A 132 13.62 -19.69 2.20
C TRP A 132 14.43 -18.42 2.50
N PRO A 133 14.90 -17.66 1.51
CA PRO A 133 15.61 -16.40 1.77
C PRO A 133 14.78 -15.40 2.58
N GLN A 134 13.45 -15.38 2.41
CA GLN A 134 12.54 -14.49 3.15
C GLN A 134 12.51 -14.79 4.66
N LEU A 135 12.84 -16.01 5.07
CA LEU A 135 12.83 -16.44 6.48
C LEU A 135 14.22 -16.34 7.14
N MET A 136 15.28 -16.21 6.35
CA MET A 136 16.66 -16.19 6.86
C MET A 136 16.96 -14.83 7.53
N PHE A 137 16.58 -14.71 8.80
CA PHE A 137 16.75 -13.48 9.58
C PHE A 137 18.19 -12.92 9.56
N TRP A 138 19.20 -13.80 9.50
CA TRP A 138 20.62 -13.42 9.43
C TRP A 138 21.05 -12.79 8.09
N ARG A 139 20.23 -12.84 7.07
CA ARG A 139 20.48 -12.15 5.79
C ARG A 139 20.15 -10.65 5.86
N GLY A 140 19.71 -10.14 7.00
CA GLY A 140 19.40 -8.74 7.21
C GLY A 140 18.31 -8.25 6.26
N GLU A 141 18.58 -7.15 5.56
CA GLU A 141 17.60 -6.46 4.70
C GLU A 141 17.05 -7.31 3.53
N GLU A 142 17.72 -8.37 3.16
CA GLU A 142 17.22 -9.32 2.15
C GLU A 142 16.10 -10.22 2.69
N SER A 143 15.94 -10.32 4.03
CA SER A 143 14.90 -11.09 4.68
C SER A 143 13.66 -10.24 4.97
N LEU A 144 12.52 -10.66 4.45
CA LEU A 144 11.24 -10.01 4.73
C LEU A 144 10.85 -10.13 6.20
N LEU A 145 11.22 -11.24 6.85
CA LEU A 145 11.00 -11.43 8.29
C LEU A 145 11.79 -10.42 9.11
N TRP A 146 13.08 -10.26 8.81
CA TRP A 146 13.93 -9.25 9.46
C TRP A 146 13.36 -7.85 9.26
N TRP A 147 12.95 -7.53 8.03
CA TRP A 147 12.34 -6.24 7.69
C TRP A 147 11.06 -5.97 8.48
N ILE A 148 10.14 -6.95 8.58
CA ILE A 148 8.90 -6.79 9.34
C ILE A 148 9.22 -6.52 10.81
N VAL A 149 10.10 -7.31 11.42
CA VAL A 149 10.40 -7.20 12.86
C VAL A 149 11.12 -5.90 13.19
N THR A 150 12.15 -5.54 12.43
CA THR A 150 12.99 -4.37 12.74
C THR A 150 12.35 -3.04 12.37
N GLN A 151 11.55 -3.01 11.30
CA GLN A 151 10.96 -1.77 10.81
C GLN A 151 9.56 -1.47 11.38
N HIS A 152 8.93 -2.43 12.09
CA HIS A 152 7.55 -2.28 12.56
C HIS A 152 7.37 -1.04 13.45
N GLU A 153 8.11 -0.94 14.55
CA GLU A 153 8.01 0.17 15.48
C GLU A 153 8.49 1.49 14.89
N ARG A 154 9.55 1.46 14.09
CA ARG A 154 10.04 2.65 13.40
C ARG A 154 8.97 3.24 12.47
N LYS A 155 8.38 2.42 11.62
CA LYS A 155 7.30 2.85 10.71
C LYS A 155 6.09 3.37 11.47
N ARG A 156 5.73 2.72 12.58
CA ARG A 156 4.63 3.13 13.43
C ARG A 156 4.86 4.52 14.03
N ARG A 157 6.03 4.76 14.61
CA ARG A 157 6.39 6.08 15.16
C ARG A 157 6.38 7.16 14.08
N THR A 158 6.94 6.87 12.92
CA THR A 158 6.96 7.81 11.79
C THR A 158 5.54 8.14 11.32
N MET A 159 4.67 7.15 11.19
CA MET A 159 3.27 7.39 10.79
C MET A 159 2.51 8.24 11.81
N LEU A 160 2.69 7.97 13.11
CA LEU A 160 2.08 8.77 14.18
C LEU A 160 2.60 10.22 14.17
N ALA A 161 3.88 10.44 13.84
CA ALA A 161 4.44 11.78 13.70
C ALA A 161 3.78 12.53 12.52
N TRP A 162 3.62 11.89 11.37
CA TRP A 162 2.96 12.51 10.21
C TRP A 162 1.50 12.88 10.47
N MET A 163 0.77 12.08 11.25
CA MET A 163 -0.61 12.39 11.64
C MET A 163 -0.72 13.69 12.45
N LEU A 164 0.36 14.11 13.09
CA LEU A 164 0.43 15.33 13.93
C LEU A 164 1.13 16.49 13.21
N GLU A 165 1.70 16.25 12.03
CA GLU A 165 2.46 17.25 11.28
C GLU A 165 1.52 18.24 10.57
N PRO A 166 1.63 19.55 10.82
CA PRO A 166 0.74 20.58 10.25
C PRO A 166 0.71 20.57 8.70
N ARG A 167 1.83 20.20 8.06
CA ARG A 167 1.92 20.08 6.61
C ARG A 167 0.87 19.13 6.03
N TRP A 168 0.51 18.08 6.77
CA TRP A 168 -0.42 17.04 6.30
C TRP A 168 -1.82 17.17 6.88
N SER A 169 -2.17 18.33 7.45
CA SER A 169 -3.48 18.60 8.08
C SER A 169 -4.66 18.48 7.11
N HIS A 170 -4.41 18.61 5.79
CA HIS A 170 -5.41 18.41 4.74
C HIS A 170 -5.74 16.94 4.48
N ILE A 171 -4.86 16.00 4.92
CA ILE A 171 -5.05 14.57 4.71
C ILE A 171 -5.92 13.99 5.84
N ARG A 172 -6.97 13.27 5.47
CA ARG A 172 -7.73 12.47 6.42
C ARG A 172 -6.99 11.16 6.70
N PHE A 173 -6.47 10.99 7.92
CA PHE A 173 -5.85 9.74 8.36
C PHE A 173 -6.88 8.77 8.94
N ILE A 174 -6.92 7.54 8.42
CA ILE A 174 -7.75 6.44 8.92
C ILE A 174 -6.82 5.31 9.35
N ARG A 175 -6.75 5.04 10.66
CA ARG A 175 -5.93 3.97 11.23
C ARG A 175 -6.79 2.74 11.49
N LEU A 176 -6.38 1.59 10.96
CA LEU A 176 -7.04 0.29 11.14
C LEU A 176 -6.06 -0.66 11.82
N THR A 177 -6.38 -1.10 13.05
CA THR A 177 -5.48 -1.84 13.93
C THR A 177 -5.77 -3.33 13.97
N THR A 178 -6.95 -3.75 13.50
CA THR A 178 -7.39 -5.14 13.52
C THR A 178 -7.95 -5.59 12.17
N SER A 179 -7.92 -6.90 11.91
CA SER A 179 -8.56 -7.47 10.71
C SER A 179 -10.08 -7.22 10.69
N LYS A 180 -10.71 -7.19 11.87
CA LYS A 180 -12.15 -6.90 11.97
C LYS A 180 -12.46 -5.46 11.54
N GLU A 181 -11.63 -4.51 11.93
CA GLU A 181 -11.77 -3.11 11.48
C GLU A 181 -11.58 -2.98 9.97
N ILE A 182 -10.59 -3.67 9.39
CA ILE A 182 -10.40 -3.69 7.93
C ILE A 182 -11.64 -4.22 7.22
N THR A 183 -12.18 -5.36 7.69
CA THR A 183 -13.39 -5.95 7.10
C THR A 183 -14.60 -5.02 7.23
N ARG A 184 -14.81 -4.42 8.41
CA ARG A 184 -15.90 -3.44 8.63
C ARG A 184 -15.73 -2.22 7.73
N PHE A 185 -14.51 -1.70 7.62
CA PHE A 185 -14.20 -0.58 6.75
C PHE A 185 -14.52 -0.91 5.28
N GLN A 186 -14.14 -2.10 4.80
CA GLN A 186 -14.50 -2.57 3.46
C GLN A 186 -16.03 -2.69 3.26
N GLN A 187 -16.76 -3.21 4.25
CA GLN A 187 -18.21 -3.36 4.18
C GLN A 187 -18.96 -2.03 4.22
N ALA A 188 -18.43 -1.06 4.95
CA ALA A 188 -19.02 0.28 5.08
C ALA A 188 -18.81 1.17 3.84
N LEU A 189 -17.98 0.74 2.89
CA LEU A 189 -17.83 1.46 1.63
C LEU A 189 -19.12 1.34 0.81
N PRO A 190 -19.63 2.44 0.25
CA PRO A 190 -20.77 2.39 -0.66
C PRO A 190 -20.45 1.41 -1.80
N GLY A 191 -21.41 0.61 -2.18
CA GLY A 191 -21.30 -0.24 -3.37
C GLY A 191 -21.01 0.59 -4.60
N ALA A 192 -20.28 0.05 -5.57
CA ALA A 192 -20.14 0.68 -6.87
C ALA A 192 -21.57 1.01 -7.36
N ALA A 193 -21.84 2.27 -7.72
CA ALA A 193 -23.06 2.60 -8.40
C ALA A 193 -23.16 1.69 -9.64
N PRO A 194 -24.32 1.06 -9.94
CA PRO A 194 -24.45 0.26 -11.13
C PRO A 194 -24.04 1.13 -12.32
N SER A 195 -23.10 0.65 -13.12
CA SER A 195 -22.70 1.28 -14.38
C SER A 195 -23.96 1.51 -15.18
N ALA A 196 -24.30 2.79 -15.40
CA ALA A 196 -25.34 3.15 -16.36
C ALA A 196 -24.88 2.59 -17.72
N THR A 197 -25.53 1.53 -18.14
CA THR A 197 -25.50 0.98 -19.51
C THR A 197 -26.17 1.97 -20.46
#